data_c505fedfb8d8f584f37f0fecfa13d115
#
_entry.id   c505fedfb8d8f584f37f0fecfa13d115
#
_cell.length_a   1.000
_cell.length_b   1.000
_cell.length_c   1.000
_cell.angle_alpha   90.00
_cell.angle_beta   90.00
_cell.angle_gamma   90.00
#
_symmetry.space_group_name_H-M   'P 1'
#
loop_
_entity.id
_entity.type
_entity.pdbx_description
1 polymer ?
#
loop_
_entity_poly.entity_id
_entity_poly.type
_entity_poly.pdbx_seq_one_letter_code
_entity_poly.pdbx_strand_id
1 'polypeptide(L)'
;INEAYEVLSDEKKRATYDQFGHAGMDGAFGQGGGFSQGFTDFGDLGDIFGSFFGGGFGGGGSRRSSNQPRQGQDRYMQMRIDFMDSIFGKTETISLDVDETCKHCNGSGAESPSDVQTCPTCHGSGYVMSQQRTPFGVIQQQSVCPDCHGTGKKVTRACSHCHGKGYEHRRVKLDIKIPAGIQSGQQIRIPGKGERGTNGGPNGDLYIEIMVTPHPTFKREDNNIFIKVPISSIDATIGCTIQVPTV
;
A
#
# COMPACT_ATOMS: atom_id res chain seq x y z
N ILE A 1 -22.26 -6.77 -25.16
CA ILE A 1 -21.15 -6.74 -26.13
C ILE A 1 -19.88 -7.31 -25.47
N ASN A 2 -19.52 -6.91 -24.25
CA ASN A 2 -18.33 -7.40 -23.56
C ASN A 2 -18.39 -8.90 -23.23
N GLU A 3 -19.55 -9.40 -22.79
CA GLU A 3 -19.77 -10.83 -22.54
C GLU A 3 -19.63 -11.69 -23.80
N ALA A 4 -20.19 -11.22 -24.90
CA ALA A 4 -20.07 -11.92 -26.18
C ALA A 4 -18.62 -11.97 -26.67
N TYR A 5 -17.88 -10.88 -26.49
CA TYR A 5 -16.47 -10.84 -26.83
C TYR A 5 -15.63 -11.79 -25.96
N GLU A 6 -15.91 -11.85 -24.67
CA GLU A 6 -15.18 -12.72 -23.73
C GLU A 6 -15.38 -14.21 -24.04
N VAL A 7 -16.58 -14.60 -24.51
CA VAL A 7 -16.87 -15.98 -24.92
C VAL A 7 -16.27 -16.29 -26.28
N LEU A 8 -16.37 -15.37 -27.24
CA LEU A 8 -15.94 -15.58 -28.62
C LEU A 8 -14.43 -15.43 -28.84
N SER A 9 -13.74 -14.69 -27.96
CA SER A 9 -12.28 -14.49 -28.06
C SER A 9 -11.46 -15.69 -27.61
N ASP A 10 -12.06 -16.60 -26.84
CA ASP A 10 -11.38 -17.81 -26.33
C ASP A 10 -12.00 -19.06 -26.99
N GLU A 11 -11.20 -19.81 -27.73
CA GLU A 11 -11.64 -20.99 -28.48
C GLU A 11 -12.25 -22.08 -27.57
N LYS A 12 -11.78 -22.19 -26.34
CA LYS A 12 -12.28 -23.16 -25.35
C LYS A 12 -13.63 -22.71 -24.76
N LYS A 13 -13.78 -21.43 -24.45
CA LYS A 13 -15.04 -20.86 -23.96
C LYS A 13 -16.11 -20.93 -25.04
N ARG A 14 -15.73 -20.72 -26.30
CA ARG A 14 -16.60 -20.86 -27.45
C ARG A 14 -17.08 -22.29 -27.63
N ALA A 15 -16.20 -23.28 -27.54
CA ALA A 15 -16.58 -24.69 -27.64
C ALA A 15 -17.55 -25.12 -26.52
N THR A 16 -17.36 -24.59 -25.32
CA THR A 16 -18.27 -24.85 -24.19
C THR A 16 -19.63 -24.16 -24.40
N TYR A 17 -19.64 -22.95 -24.94
CA TYR A 17 -20.89 -22.25 -25.29
C TYR A 17 -21.63 -22.94 -26.42
N ASP A 18 -20.93 -23.44 -27.43
CA ASP A 18 -21.56 -24.17 -28.56
C ASP A 18 -22.19 -25.51 -28.11
N GLN A 19 -21.68 -26.14 -27.03
CA GLN A 19 -22.23 -27.38 -26.50
C GLN A 19 -23.35 -27.18 -25.46
N PHE A 20 -23.25 -26.17 -24.62
CA PHE A 20 -24.14 -26.00 -23.45
C PHE A 20 -24.97 -24.72 -23.51
N GLY A 21 -24.78 -23.84 -24.51
CA GLY A 21 -25.48 -22.57 -24.65
C GLY A 21 -25.29 -21.63 -23.44
N HIS A 22 -26.23 -20.70 -23.29
CA HIS A 22 -26.25 -19.77 -22.12
C HIS A 22 -26.36 -20.50 -20.78
N ALA A 23 -27.03 -21.65 -20.73
CA ALA A 23 -27.19 -22.42 -19.49
C ALA A 23 -25.86 -22.97 -18.94
N GLY A 24 -24.88 -23.21 -19.80
CA GLY A 24 -23.54 -23.60 -19.38
C GLY A 24 -22.68 -22.45 -18.78
N MET A 25 -23.07 -21.23 -19.09
CA MET A 25 -22.42 -20.01 -18.56
C MET A 25 -23.17 -19.44 -17.35
N ASP A 26 -24.49 -19.50 -17.30
CA ASP A 26 -25.30 -19.02 -16.18
C ASP A 26 -25.13 -19.84 -14.90
N GLY A 27 -24.80 -21.12 -14.99
CA GLY A 27 -24.46 -21.97 -13.85
C GLY A 27 -23.18 -21.53 -13.11
N ALA A 28 -22.37 -20.70 -13.74
CA ALA A 28 -21.14 -20.14 -13.14
C ALA A 28 -21.39 -18.76 -12.49
N PHE A 29 -22.51 -18.09 -12.80
CA PHE A 29 -22.84 -16.73 -12.32
C PHE A 29 -24.05 -16.66 -11.40
N GLY A 30 -24.86 -17.72 -11.29
CA GLY A 30 -26.11 -17.76 -10.52
C GLY A 30 -25.95 -18.38 -9.15
N GLN A 31 -26.25 -17.61 -8.14
CA GLN A 31 -26.37 -17.96 -6.73
C GLN A 31 -27.27 -19.17 -6.48
N GLY A 32 -26.71 -20.27 -5.97
CA GLY A 32 -27.40 -21.24 -5.14
C GLY A 32 -28.19 -22.34 -5.87
N GLY A 33 -27.63 -23.54 -5.95
CA GLY A 33 -28.42 -24.73 -6.23
C GLY A 33 -27.60 -25.90 -6.74
N GLY A 34 -27.25 -26.81 -5.84
CA GLY A 34 -26.83 -28.17 -5.99
C GLY A 34 -26.76 -28.81 -7.37
N PHE A 35 -25.60 -28.84 -7.97
CA PHE A 35 -25.28 -29.75 -9.06
C PHE A 35 -24.13 -30.68 -8.65
N SER A 36 -24.38 -31.51 -7.64
CA SER A 36 -23.43 -32.53 -7.18
C SER A 36 -23.83 -33.97 -7.49
N GLN A 37 -24.61 -34.18 -8.56
CA GLN A 37 -24.98 -35.53 -8.91
C GLN A 37 -24.96 -35.72 -10.43
N GLY A 38 -23.81 -36.13 -10.99
CA GLY A 38 -23.77 -36.63 -12.35
C GLY A 38 -22.56 -36.40 -13.22
N PHE A 39 -21.48 -35.77 -12.71
CA PHE A 39 -20.30 -35.50 -13.52
C PHE A 39 -19.01 -36.16 -12.98
N THR A 40 -19.05 -37.47 -12.73
CA THR A 40 -17.90 -38.24 -12.27
C THR A 40 -17.04 -38.84 -13.38
N ASP A 41 -17.31 -38.54 -14.65
CA ASP A 41 -16.60 -39.19 -15.77
C ASP A 41 -15.73 -38.23 -16.65
N PHE A 42 -15.55 -36.97 -16.22
CA PHE A 42 -14.62 -36.02 -16.84
C PHE A 42 -13.55 -35.57 -15.85
N GLY A 43 -12.74 -36.52 -15.36
CA GLY A 43 -11.72 -36.30 -14.32
C GLY A 43 -10.64 -35.26 -14.67
N ASP A 44 -10.47 -34.88 -15.92
CA ASP A 44 -9.40 -33.98 -16.35
C ASP A 44 -9.87 -32.52 -16.59
N LEU A 45 -11.19 -32.32 -16.77
CA LEU A 45 -11.78 -30.97 -16.95
C LEU A 45 -12.15 -30.30 -15.61
N GLY A 46 -12.40 -31.09 -14.56
CA GLY A 46 -12.70 -30.60 -13.23
C GLY A 46 -11.50 -29.90 -12.57
N ASP A 47 -10.31 -30.42 -12.78
CA ASP A 47 -9.08 -29.84 -12.21
C ASP A 47 -8.66 -28.54 -12.91
N ILE A 48 -8.89 -28.44 -14.21
CA ILE A 48 -8.61 -27.22 -14.99
C ILE A 48 -9.65 -26.15 -14.67
N PHE A 49 -10.90 -26.54 -14.51
CA PHE A 49 -11.98 -25.61 -14.15
C PHE A 49 -11.89 -25.17 -12.68
N GLY A 50 -11.50 -26.06 -11.77
CA GLY A 50 -11.22 -25.74 -10.37
C GLY A 50 -10.03 -24.81 -10.18
N SER A 51 -8.99 -24.96 -11.01
CA SER A 51 -7.79 -24.11 -11.00
C SER A 51 -8.06 -22.71 -11.58
N PHE A 52 -8.89 -22.60 -12.59
CA PHE A 52 -9.16 -21.33 -13.27
C PHE A 52 -10.30 -20.54 -12.62
N PHE A 53 -11.36 -21.21 -12.14
CA PHE A 53 -12.50 -20.57 -11.48
C PHE A 53 -12.44 -20.60 -9.95
N GLY A 54 -11.82 -21.59 -9.35
CA GLY A 54 -11.63 -21.68 -7.90
C GLY A 54 -10.57 -20.73 -7.35
N GLY A 55 -9.70 -20.21 -8.19
CA GLY A 55 -8.60 -19.32 -7.78
C GLY A 55 -8.96 -17.82 -7.75
N GLY A 56 -10.09 -17.40 -8.33
CA GLY A 56 -10.36 -15.97 -8.53
C GLY A 56 -11.52 -15.36 -7.75
N PHE A 57 -12.54 -16.13 -7.36
CA PHE A 57 -13.75 -15.52 -6.82
C PHE A 57 -14.42 -16.25 -5.63
N GLY A 58 -13.94 -17.41 -5.25
CA GLY A 58 -14.42 -18.10 -4.07
C GLY A 58 -13.42 -17.89 -2.94
N GLY A 59 -13.82 -17.22 -1.89
CA GLY A 59 -13.05 -16.88 -0.67
C GLY A 59 -12.37 -18.06 0.04
N GLY A 60 -11.55 -18.79 -0.67
CA GLY A 60 -10.46 -19.58 -0.16
C GLY A 60 -9.32 -18.64 0.10
N GLY A 61 -9.40 -17.85 1.19
CA GLY A 61 -8.26 -17.12 1.70
C GLY A 61 -7.11 -18.10 1.80
N SER A 62 -6.19 -18.05 0.85
CA SER A 62 -4.85 -18.55 1.05
C SER A 62 -4.47 -18.05 2.43
N ARG A 63 -4.39 -18.93 3.41
CA ARG A 63 -3.94 -18.64 4.78
C ARG A 63 -2.52 -18.14 4.64
N ARG A 64 -2.40 -16.84 4.24
CA ARG A 64 -1.11 -16.17 4.21
C ARG A 64 -0.57 -16.31 5.61
N SER A 65 0.46 -17.09 5.75
CA SER A 65 1.18 -17.24 7.01
C SER A 65 1.41 -15.81 7.54
N SER A 66 0.89 -15.54 8.73
CA SER A 66 1.03 -14.22 9.36
C SER A 66 2.49 -13.84 9.61
N ASN A 67 3.37 -14.80 9.45
CA ASN A 67 4.81 -14.68 9.66
C ASN A 67 5.55 -14.18 8.39
N GLN A 68 4.83 -13.90 7.29
CA GLN A 68 5.47 -13.33 6.11
C GLN A 68 5.87 -11.88 6.36
N PRO A 69 7.04 -11.46 5.86
CA PRO A 69 7.44 -10.06 5.86
C PRO A 69 6.36 -9.21 5.17
N ARG A 70 5.93 -8.15 5.84
CA ARG A 70 4.96 -7.20 5.27
C ARG A 70 5.58 -5.82 5.25
N GLN A 71 5.42 -5.13 4.15
CA GLN A 71 5.81 -3.74 4.02
C GLN A 71 5.01 -2.87 4.99
N GLY A 72 5.67 -1.85 5.56
CA GLY A 72 5.04 -0.83 6.38
C GLY A 72 4.08 0.04 5.58
N GLN A 73 3.21 0.75 6.27
CA GLN A 73 2.30 1.70 5.65
C GLN A 73 3.05 2.93 5.17
N ASP A 74 2.56 3.53 4.09
CA ASP A 74 3.08 4.80 3.61
C ASP A 74 2.59 5.94 4.50
N ARG A 75 3.43 6.98 4.65
CA ARG A 75 3.10 8.18 5.40
C ARG A 75 2.90 9.33 4.44
N TYR A 76 1.92 10.18 4.76
CA TYR A 76 1.60 11.36 3.97
C TYR A 76 1.77 12.60 4.84
N MET A 77 2.41 13.63 4.30
CA MET A 77 2.53 14.92 4.93
C MET A 77 2.39 16.03 3.89
N GLN A 78 2.00 17.20 4.34
CA GLN A 78 1.92 18.40 3.50
C GLN A 78 3.03 19.36 3.87
N MET A 79 3.65 19.95 2.85
CA MET A 79 4.68 20.98 3.00
C MET A 79 4.25 22.23 2.25
N ARG A 80 4.31 23.38 2.92
CA ARG A 80 4.07 24.68 2.30
C ARG A 80 5.39 25.29 1.87
N ILE A 81 5.42 25.77 0.62
CA ILE A 81 6.58 26.46 0.06
C ILE A 81 6.13 27.80 -0.54
N ASP A 82 7.05 28.73 -0.66
CA ASP A 82 6.79 29.99 -1.30
C ASP A 82 6.70 29.88 -2.82
N PHE A 83 5.99 30.80 -3.43
CA PHE A 83 5.79 30.86 -4.88
C PHE A 83 7.13 30.84 -5.63
N MET A 84 8.11 31.65 -5.20
CA MET A 84 9.44 31.73 -5.80
C MET A 84 10.20 30.41 -5.67
N ASP A 85 10.12 29.77 -4.50
CA ASP A 85 10.71 28.45 -4.26
C ASP A 85 10.14 27.38 -5.20
N SER A 86 8.86 27.50 -5.55
CA SER A 86 8.22 26.58 -6.51
C SER A 86 8.72 26.74 -7.94
N ILE A 87 9.18 27.94 -8.32
CA ILE A 87 9.70 28.25 -9.66
C ILE A 87 11.16 27.85 -9.81
N PHE A 88 11.99 28.24 -8.85
CA PHE A 88 13.45 28.00 -8.92
C PHE A 88 13.88 26.67 -8.31
N GLY A 89 13.02 26.06 -7.52
CA GLY A 89 13.37 24.90 -6.71
C GLY A 89 14.13 25.29 -5.46
N LYS A 90 14.08 24.39 -4.46
CA LYS A 90 14.73 24.61 -3.16
C LYS A 90 15.09 23.26 -2.54
N THR A 91 16.12 23.25 -1.70
CA THR A 91 16.36 22.14 -0.78
C THR A 91 15.86 22.54 0.59
N GLU A 92 14.91 21.78 1.15
CA GLU A 92 14.33 22.03 2.46
C GLU A 92 14.68 20.89 3.41
N THR A 93 15.08 21.21 4.62
CA THR A 93 15.41 20.20 5.65
C THR A 93 14.24 20.01 6.58
N ILE A 94 13.68 18.81 6.61
CA ILE A 94 12.62 18.44 7.54
C ILE A 94 13.14 17.50 8.62
N SER A 95 12.52 17.56 9.80
CA SER A 95 12.78 16.63 10.90
C SER A 95 11.62 15.65 10.99
N LEU A 96 11.92 14.36 10.89
CA LEU A 96 10.94 13.29 10.98
C LEU A 96 11.30 12.35 12.12
N ASP A 97 10.28 11.93 12.85
CA ASP A 97 10.42 10.84 13.79
C ASP A 97 10.13 9.53 13.02
N VAL A 98 11.15 8.70 12.88
CA VAL A 98 11.10 7.43 12.16
C VAL A 98 11.53 6.29 13.06
N ASP A 99 10.93 5.12 12.81
CA ASP A 99 11.33 3.88 13.43
C ASP A 99 12.41 3.21 12.57
N GLU A 100 13.64 3.28 13.00
CA GLU A 100 14.74 2.61 12.32
C GLU A 100 14.94 1.22 12.92
N THR A 101 15.23 0.24 12.08
CA THR A 101 15.59 -1.10 12.54
C THR A 101 16.80 -1.02 13.45
N CYS A 102 16.72 -1.60 14.63
CA CYS A 102 17.81 -1.62 15.58
C CYS A 102 19.04 -2.28 14.96
N LYS A 103 20.14 -1.54 14.89
CA LYS A 103 21.39 -2.02 14.26
C LYS A 103 22.06 -3.15 15.04
N HIS A 104 21.81 -3.25 16.36
CA HIS A 104 22.41 -4.28 17.21
C HIS A 104 21.77 -5.65 16.94
N CYS A 105 20.44 -5.72 16.93
CA CYS A 105 19.72 -6.98 16.76
C CYS A 105 19.15 -7.20 15.35
N ASN A 106 19.38 -6.28 14.42
CA ASN A 106 18.86 -6.33 13.04
C ASN A 106 17.35 -6.64 12.98
N GLY A 107 16.58 -6.06 13.91
CA GLY A 107 15.14 -6.20 13.94
C GLY A 107 14.61 -7.43 14.67
N SER A 108 15.47 -8.33 15.16
CA SER A 108 15.03 -9.54 15.87
C SER A 108 14.48 -9.27 17.26
N GLY A 109 14.86 -8.17 17.89
CA GLY A 109 14.54 -7.86 19.28
C GLY A 109 15.31 -8.70 20.32
N ALA A 110 16.16 -9.64 19.89
CA ALA A 110 16.96 -10.50 20.74
C ALA A 110 18.39 -9.98 20.88
N GLU A 111 19.05 -10.28 22.00
CA GLU A 111 20.45 -9.91 22.23
C GLU A 111 21.37 -10.63 21.26
N SER A 112 21.13 -11.90 21.01
CA SER A 112 21.84 -12.70 20.01
C SER A 112 20.88 -13.52 19.16
N PRO A 113 21.31 -14.00 17.98
CA PRO A 113 20.48 -14.87 17.14
C PRO A 113 20.06 -16.18 17.83
N SER A 114 20.87 -16.69 18.76
CA SER A 114 20.58 -17.90 19.55
C SER A 114 19.47 -17.70 20.58
N ASP A 115 19.19 -16.45 20.96
CA ASP A 115 18.12 -16.09 21.90
C ASP A 115 16.73 -16.04 21.25
N VAL A 116 16.64 -16.27 19.93
CA VAL A 116 15.38 -16.38 19.20
C VAL A 116 15.00 -17.84 19.05
N GLN A 117 13.95 -18.25 19.75
CA GLN A 117 13.43 -19.62 19.70
C GLN A 117 12.07 -19.64 19.01
N THR A 118 11.72 -20.78 18.41
CA THR A 118 10.37 -20.99 17.91
C THR A 118 9.40 -20.99 19.09
N CYS A 119 8.29 -20.28 18.97
CA CYS A 119 7.29 -20.23 20.03
C CYS A 119 6.73 -21.63 20.31
N PRO A 120 6.84 -22.15 21.55
CA PRO A 120 6.38 -23.49 21.88
C PRO A 120 4.86 -23.64 21.82
N THR A 121 4.12 -22.56 22.03
CA THR A 121 2.65 -22.58 22.08
C THR A 121 2.01 -22.67 20.71
N CYS A 122 2.56 -21.98 19.71
CA CYS A 122 2.03 -21.99 18.36
C CYS A 122 2.94 -22.70 17.34
N HIS A 123 4.06 -23.26 17.78
CA HIS A 123 5.03 -23.96 16.94
C HIS A 123 5.45 -23.16 15.69
N GLY A 124 5.56 -21.83 15.85
CA GLY A 124 5.97 -20.92 14.77
C GLY A 124 4.84 -20.38 13.92
N SER A 125 3.61 -20.84 14.06
CA SER A 125 2.47 -20.40 13.25
C SER A 125 2.01 -18.97 13.56
N GLY A 126 2.29 -18.47 14.77
CA GLY A 126 1.80 -17.17 15.26
C GLY A 126 0.35 -17.18 15.73
N TYR A 127 -0.39 -18.26 15.53
CA TYR A 127 -1.79 -18.42 15.93
C TYR A 127 -2.03 -19.69 16.70
N VAL A 128 -3.06 -19.66 17.52
CA VAL A 128 -3.59 -20.83 18.23
C VAL A 128 -5.05 -21.03 17.82
N MET A 129 -5.42 -22.29 17.65
CA MET A 129 -6.81 -22.67 17.37
C MET A 129 -7.52 -22.96 18.68
N SER A 130 -8.53 -22.19 19.01
CA SER A 130 -9.43 -22.46 20.13
C SER A 130 -10.74 -23.06 19.62
N GLN A 131 -11.19 -24.12 20.28
CA GLN A 131 -12.49 -24.72 19.99
C GLN A 131 -13.48 -24.26 21.05
N GLN A 132 -14.50 -23.59 20.62
CA GLN A 132 -15.58 -23.14 21.50
C GLN A 132 -16.84 -23.95 21.21
N ARG A 133 -17.35 -24.65 22.22
CA ARG A 133 -18.62 -25.36 22.11
C ARG A 133 -19.76 -24.38 22.31
N THR A 134 -20.59 -24.26 21.30
CA THR A 134 -21.82 -23.48 21.36
C THR A 134 -23.03 -24.39 21.26
N PRO A 135 -24.25 -23.96 21.65
CA PRO A 135 -25.47 -24.77 21.53
C PRO A 135 -25.75 -25.23 20.09
N PHE A 136 -25.14 -24.57 19.08
CA PHE A 136 -25.30 -24.86 17.65
C PHE A 136 -24.15 -25.66 17.05
N GLY A 137 -23.18 -26.12 17.87
CA GLY A 137 -22.03 -26.90 17.40
C GLY A 137 -20.68 -26.38 17.92
N VAL A 138 -19.61 -27.01 17.43
CA VAL A 138 -18.23 -26.64 17.78
C VAL A 138 -17.73 -25.62 16.77
N ILE A 139 -17.44 -24.41 17.21
CA ILE A 139 -16.84 -23.36 16.40
C ILE A 139 -15.33 -23.37 16.66
N GLN A 140 -14.54 -23.47 15.59
CA GLN A 140 -13.10 -23.31 15.65
C GLN A 140 -12.76 -21.84 15.38
N GLN A 141 -12.20 -21.17 16.37
CA GLN A 141 -11.75 -19.79 16.25
C GLN A 141 -10.23 -19.73 16.27
N GLN A 142 -9.65 -19.08 15.28
CA GLN A 142 -8.23 -18.79 15.23
C GLN A 142 -7.97 -17.47 15.96
N SER A 143 -7.10 -17.49 16.96
CA SER A 143 -6.68 -16.31 17.72
C SER A 143 -5.17 -16.11 17.62
N VAL A 144 -4.73 -14.86 17.76
CA VAL A 144 -3.29 -14.56 17.84
C VAL A 144 -2.70 -15.25 19.04
N CYS A 145 -1.53 -15.88 18.88
CA CYS A 145 -0.85 -16.57 19.97
C CYS A 145 -0.51 -15.58 21.10
N PRO A 146 -0.95 -15.82 22.34
CA PRO A 146 -0.72 -14.88 23.44
C PRO A 146 0.76 -14.76 23.82
N ASP A 147 1.57 -15.80 23.59
CA ASP A 147 2.98 -15.81 23.99
C ASP A 147 3.91 -15.10 23.02
N CYS A 148 3.62 -15.16 21.74
CA CYS A 148 4.46 -14.53 20.73
C CYS A 148 3.79 -13.35 20.01
N HIS A 149 2.54 -13.04 20.32
CA HIS A 149 1.77 -11.96 19.72
C HIS A 149 1.80 -11.95 18.18
N GLY A 150 1.71 -13.15 17.61
CA GLY A 150 1.67 -13.33 16.15
C GLY A 150 3.02 -13.48 15.46
N THR A 151 4.14 -13.28 16.15
CA THR A 151 5.48 -13.37 15.54
C THR A 151 5.95 -14.80 15.27
N GLY A 152 5.36 -15.80 15.93
CA GLY A 152 5.78 -17.20 15.87
C GLY A 152 7.13 -17.48 16.55
N LYS A 153 7.79 -16.45 17.10
CA LYS A 153 9.10 -16.52 17.75
C LYS A 153 9.01 -16.01 19.18
N LYS A 154 9.78 -16.58 20.07
CA LYS A 154 9.93 -16.16 21.46
C LYS A 154 11.36 -15.71 21.69
N VAL A 155 11.54 -14.51 22.23
CA VAL A 155 12.83 -13.97 22.59
C VAL A 155 13.09 -14.32 24.05
N THR A 156 14.19 -15.04 24.32
CA THR A 156 14.58 -15.43 25.69
C THR A 156 15.35 -14.31 26.39
N ARG A 157 16.18 -13.58 25.64
CA ARG A 157 16.91 -12.43 26.14
C ARG A 157 16.68 -11.24 25.23
N ALA A 158 16.00 -10.22 25.76
CA ALA A 158 15.70 -9.00 25.01
C ALA A 158 16.99 -8.23 24.68
N CYS A 159 17.06 -7.65 23.49
CA CYS A 159 18.14 -6.80 23.06
C CYS A 159 18.28 -5.60 24.01
N SER A 160 19.51 -5.37 24.50
CA SER A 160 19.84 -4.28 25.44
C SER A 160 19.61 -2.89 24.83
N HIS A 161 19.74 -2.73 23.51
CA HIS A 161 19.59 -1.46 22.82
C HIS A 161 18.12 -1.06 22.56
N CYS A 162 17.32 -1.97 22.03
CA CYS A 162 15.91 -1.69 21.69
C CYS A 162 14.90 -2.25 22.69
N HIS A 163 15.38 -2.88 23.77
CA HIS A 163 14.54 -3.49 24.82
C HIS A 163 13.49 -4.47 24.28
N GLY A 164 13.90 -5.27 23.29
CA GLY A 164 13.02 -6.29 22.70
C GLY A 164 12.14 -5.81 21.54
N LYS A 165 12.09 -4.51 21.29
CA LYS A 165 11.23 -3.94 20.23
C LYS A 165 11.71 -4.24 18.81
N GLY A 166 13.00 -4.45 18.60
CA GLY A 166 13.61 -4.65 17.29
C GLY A 166 13.82 -3.35 16.49
N TYR A 167 13.43 -2.20 17.02
CA TYR A 167 13.56 -0.88 16.38
C TYR A 167 13.81 0.21 17.42
N GLU A 168 14.33 1.34 16.95
CA GLU A 168 14.60 2.53 17.75
C GLU A 168 13.87 3.73 17.14
N HIS A 169 13.20 4.52 17.97
CA HIS A 169 12.65 5.80 17.55
C HIS A 169 13.76 6.81 17.42
N ARG A 170 13.94 7.34 16.22
CA ARG A 170 14.95 8.37 15.96
C ARG A 170 14.34 9.55 15.23
N ARG A 171 14.75 10.74 15.65
CA ARG A 171 14.52 11.96 14.89
C ARG A 171 15.63 12.12 13.85
N VAL A 172 15.25 12.00 12.59
CA VAL A 172 16.16 12.11 11.45
C VAL A 172 15.89 13.42 10.72
N LYS A 173 16.95 14.14 10.42
CA LYS A 173 16.88 15.28 9.51
C LYS A 173 17.02 14.77 8.09
N LEU A 174 16.13 15.20 7.23
CA LEU A 174 16.05 14.76 5.85
C LEU A 174 16.02 15.98 4.93
N ASP A 175 16.98 16.05 4.02
CA ASP A 175 17.03 17.10 3.01
C ASP A 175 16.22 16.68 1.80
N ILE A 176 15.18 17.46 1.51
CA ILE A 176 14.26 17.22 0.41
C ILE A 176 14.58 18.20 -0.70
N LYS A 177 14.92 17.67 -1.85
CA LYS A 177 15.15 18.48 -3.03
C LYS A 177 13.82 18.70 -3.75
N ILE A 178 13.33 19.92 -3.71
CA ILE A 178 12.13 20.36 -4.41
C ILE A 178 12.56 20.78 -5.82
N PRO A 179 12.09 20.13 -6.88
CA PRO A 179 12.47 20.47 -8.24
C PRO A 179 11.89 21.84 -8.65
N ALA A 180 12.61 22.54 -9.51
CA ALA A 180 12.12 23.78 -10.12
C ALA A 180 10.87 23.50 -10.96
N GLY A 181 9.91 24.41 -10.89
CA GLY A 181 8.65 24.30 -11.63
C GLY A 181 7.59 23.40 -10.99
N ILE A 182 7.76 22.97 -9.76
CA ILE A 182 6.78 22.14 -9.04
C ILE A 182 5.44 22.87 -8.92
N GLN A 183 4.35 22.14 -9.05
CA GLN A 183 2.99 22.67 -8.92
C GLN A 183 2.38 22.28 -7.56
N SER A 184 1.41 23.09 -7.11
CA SER A 184 0.63 22.79 -5.91
C SER A 184 -0.14 21.47 -6.10
N GLY A 185 -0.14 20.60 -5.07
CA GLY A 185 -0.75 19.28 -5.12
C GLY A 185 0.17 18.18 -5.67
N GLN A 186 1.35 18.50 -6.19
CA GLN A 186 2.31 17.47 -6.59
C GLN A 186 2.96 16.83 -5.37
N GLN A 187 3.26 15.54 -5.49
CA GLN A 187 3.82 14.73 -4.42
C GLN A 187 5.27 14.34 -4.71
N ILE A 188 6.11 14.46 -3.69
CA ILE A 188 7.49 13.98 -3.70
C ILE A 188 7.53 12.69 -2.88
N ARG A 189 7.96 11.58 -3.50
CA ARG A 189 8.12 10.29 -2.83
C ARG A 189 9.54 10.13 -2.30
N ILE A 190 9.66 9.74 -1.04
CA ILE A 190 10.92 9.41 -0.38
C ILE A 190 10.86 7.97 0.09
N PRO A 191 11.62 7.06 -0.54
CA PRO A 191 11.53 5.64 -0.25
C PRO A 191 12.02 5.29 1.14
N GLY A 192 11.34 4.36 1.80
CA GLY A 192 11.74 3.78 3.09
C GLY A 192 11.63 4.71 4.30
N LYS A 193 10.93 5.85 4.19
CA LYS A 193 10.70 6.81 5.28
C LYS A 193 9.25 6.85 5.78
N GLY A 194 8.44 5.87 5.37
CA GLY A 194 7.11 5.60 5.90
C GLY A 194 7.15 4.87 7.24
N GLU A 195 6.09 4.14 7.55
CA GLU A 195 6.02 3.32 8.75
C GLU A 195 6.83 2.03 8.61
N ARG A 196 7.21 1.46 9.75
CA ARG A 196 7.99 0.24 9.79
C ARG A 196 7.19 -0.94 9.26
N GLY A 197 7.85 -1.77 8.47
CA GLY A 197 7.32 -3.08 8.09
C GLY A 197 7.26 -4.05 9.26
N THR A 198 6.41 -5.06 9.15
CA THR A 198 6.25 -6.14 10.13
C THR A 198 6.97 -7.39 9.68
N ASN A 199 7.39 -8.23 10.64
CA ASN A 199 8.08 -9.51 10.40
C ASN A 199 9.34 -9.38 9.52
N GLY A 200 10.10 -8.29 9.66
CA GLY A 200 11.29 -8.04 8.85
C GLY A 200 11.00 -7.52 7.44
N GLY A 201 9.77 -7.08 7.17
CA GLY A 201 9.42 -6.41 5.93
C GLY A 201 10.04 -5.02 5.82
N PRO A 202 10.17 -4.46 4.60
CA PRO A 202 10.68 -3.11 4.40
C PRO A 202 9.73 -2.06 4.96
N ASN A 203 10.27 -0.89 5.27
CA ASN A 203 9.46 0.27 5.62
C ASN A 203 8.61 0.71 4.43
N GLY A 204 7.50 1.39 4.72
CA GLY A 204 6.72 2.12 3.72
C GLY A 204 7.48 3.36 3.23
N ASP A 205 6.85 4.13 2.38
CA ASP A 205 7.40 5.34 1.80
C ASP A 205 6.78 6.60 2.42
N LEU A 206 7.48 7.71 2.31
CA LEU A 206 6.96 9.01 2.68
C LEU A 206 6.59 9.79 1.43
N TYR A 207 5.34 10.23 1.37
CA TYR A 207 4.81 11.13 0.33
C TYR A 207 4.62 12.51 0.91
N ILE A 208 5.24 13.50 0.28
CA ILE A 208 5.16 14.90 0.67
C ILE A 208 4.39 15.65 -0.41
N GLU A 209 3.19 16.07 -0.09
CA GLU A 209 2.36 16.91 -0.94
C GLU A 209 2.81 18.36 -0.81
N ILE A 210 3.14 18.97 -1.91
CA ILE A 210 3.61 20.37 -1.95
C ILE A 210 2.42 21.31 -2.10
N MET A 211 2.31 22.25 -1.19
CA MET A 211 1.33 23.34 -1.22
C MET A 211 2.04 24.65 -1.47
N VAL A 212 1.81 25.24 -2.63
CA VAL A 212 2.43 26.54 -3.00
C VAL A 212 1.60 27.69 -2.43
N THR A 213 2.24 28.57 -1.68
CA THR A 213 1.60 29.78 -1.15
C THR A 213 1.34 30.76 -2.30
N PRO A 214 0.11 31.34 -2.42
CA PRO A 214 -0.17 32.31 -3.45
C PRO A 214 0.70 33.56 -3.30
N HIS A 215 1.19 34.10 -4.41
CA HIS A 215 1.94 35.36 -4.44
C HIS A 215 0.99 36.53 -4.65
N PRO A 216 1.22 37.69 -4.01
CA PRO A 216 0.32 38.85 -4.14
C PRO A 216 0.27 39.44 -5.57
N THR A 217 1.34 39.36 -6.32
CA THR A 217 1.48 39.99 -7.64
C THR A 217 1.42 38.97 -8.77
N PHE A 218 2.03 37.81 -8.59
CA PHE A 218 2.15 36.78 -9.63
C PHE A 218 1.08 35.71 -9.49
N LYS A 219 0.49 35.32 -10.60
CA LYS A 219 -0.40 34.15 -10.69
C LYS A 219 0.21 33.18 -11.70
N ARG A 220 0.36 31.93 -11.30
CA ARG A 220 0.84 30.86 -12.18
C ARG A 220 -0.34 30.06 -12.72
N GLU A 221 -0.35 29.82 -14.02
CA GLU A 221 -1.23 28.89 -14.70
C GLU A 221 -0.34 27.98 -15.55
N ASP A 222 -0.19 26.76 -15.13
CA ASP A 222 0.72 25.76 -15.69
C ASP A 222 2.18 26.25 -15.78
N ASN A 223 2.67 26.54 -16.98
CA ASN A 223 4.02 27.02 -17.24
C ASN A 223 4.10 28.55 -17.45
N ASN A 224 2.95 29.24 -17.41
CA ASN A 224 2.88 30.69 -17.63
C ASN A 224 2.71 31.41 -16.30
N ILE A 225 3.33 32.60 -16.22
CA ILE A 225 3.21 33.49 -15.07
C ILE A 225 2.49 34.75 -15.55
N PHE A 226 1.41 35.07 -14.88
CA PHE A 226 0.57 36.25 -15.16
C PHE A 226 0.78 37.30 -14.09
N ILE A 227 0.82 38.53 -14.54
CA ILE A 227 0.85 39.71 -13.67
C ILE A 227 -0.24 40.70 -14.13
N LYS A 228 -0.89 41.34 -13.17
CA LYS A 228 -1.83 42.42 -13.41
C LYS A 228 -1.15 43.74 -13.06
N VAL A 229 -0.94 44.58 -14.05
CA VAL A 229 -0.37 45.93 -13.88
C VAL A 229 -1.46 46.95 -14.15
N PRO A 230 -1.88 47.76 -13.18
CA PRO A 230 -2.82 48.82 -13.39
C PRO A 230 -2.15 49.98 -14.16
N ILE A 231 -2.78 50.43 -15.19
CA ILE A 231 -2.34 51.61 -15.97
C ILE A 231 -3.48 52.64 -16.06
N SER A 232 -3.12 53.90 -16.15
CA SER A 232 -4.11 54.95 -16.38
C SER A 232 -4.70 54.85 -17.79
N SER A 233 -5.98 55.18 -17.95
CA SER A 233 -6.63 55.20 -19.26
C SER A 233 -6.00 56.26 -20.20
N ILE A 234 -5.46 57.33 -19.64
CA ILE A 234 -4.75 58.39 -20.40
C ILE A 234 -3.44 57.82 -20.95
N ASP A 235 -2.67 57.14 -20.10
CA ASP A 235 -1.40 56.52 -20.49
C ASP A 235 -1.60 55.44 -21.55
N ALA A 236 -2.70 54.68 -21.44
CA ALA A 236 -3.07 53.67 -22.44
C ALA A 236 -3.40 54.26 -23.79
N THR A 237 -3.93 55.51 -23.84
CA THR A 237 -4.29 56.18 -25.07
C THR A 237 -3.09 56.85 -25.75
N ILE A 238 -2.22 57.49 -24.96
CA ILE A 238 -1.04 58.23 -25.45
C ILE A 238 0.15 57.29 -25.70
N GLY A 239 0.19 56.17 -25.01
CA GLY A 239 1.30 55.24 -24.91
C GLY A 239 2.21 55.56 -23.73
N CYS A 240 2.60 54.56 -22.99
CA CYS A 240 3.53 54.71 -21.87
C CYS A 240 4.51 53.52 -21.80
N THR A 241 5.64 53.75 -21.16
CA THR A 241 6.58 52.70 -20.79
C THR A 241 6.42 52.40 -19.31
N ILE A 242 6.11 51.15 -19.00
CA ILE A 242 5.96 50.68 -17.62
C ILE A 242 7.06 49.70 -17.28
N GLN A 243 7.51 49.72 -16.03
CA GLN A 243 8.42 48.72 -15.49
C GLN A 243 7.58 47.63 -14.84
N VAL A 244 7.78 46.39 -15.27
CA VAL A 244 7.06 45.21 -14.78
C VAL A 244 8.05 44.35 -14.02
N PRO A 245 7.75 43.97 -12.75
CA PRO A 245 8.59 43.02 -12.06
C PRO A 245 8.52 41.65 -12.75
N THR A 246 9.64 41.00 -12.83
CA THR A 246 9.76 39.60 -13.32
C THR A 246 10.20 38.68 -12.19
N VAL A 247 9.99 37.38 -12.35
CA VAL A 247 10.50 36.35 -11.47
C VAL A 247 11.97 36.05 -11.70
#